data_098f0ac56ee4f47600e61cb11be44252
#
_entry.id   098f0ac56ee4f47600e61cb11be44252
#
_cell.length_a   1.000
_cell.length_b   1.000
_cell.length_c   1.000
_cell.angle_alpha   90.00
_cell.angle_beta   90.00
_cell.angle_gamma   90.00
#
_symmetry.space_group_name_H-M   'P 1'
#
loop_
_entity.id
_entity.type
_entity.pdbx_description
1 polymer ?
#
loop_
_entity_poly.entity_id
_entity_poly.type
_entity_poly.pdbx_seq_one_letter_code
_entity_poly.pdbx_strand_id
1 'polypeptide(L)' 'MMSDYKPIDCGLYSEYEVAILHRSRLRLSWRDSSETVHIEVITPRDLRTRQGEEFLVVSGQDGRQQEIRLDHILHCKPA' A
#
# COMPACT_ATOMS: atom_id res chain seq x y z
N MET A 1 -1.88 20.54 -12.29
CA MET A 1 -2.23 19.34 -13.05
C MET A 1 -2.98 18.36 -12.14
N MET A 2 -4.06 17.81 -12.60
CA MET A 2 -4.85 16.90 -11.79
C MET A 2 -4.20 15.52 -11.81
N SER A 3 -4.08 14.93 -10.61
CA SER A 3 -3.62 13.56 -10.48
C SER A 3 -4.70 12.58 -10.92
N ASP A 4 -4.32 11.43 -11.47
CA ASP A 4 -5.24 10.35 -11.78
C ASP A 4 -5.52 9.47 -10.55
N TYR A 5 -5.05 9.89 -9.38
CA TYR A 5 -5.23 9.15 -8.15
C TYR A 5 -6.72 9.06 -7.77
N LYS A 6 -7.15 7.86 -7.39
CA LYS A 6 -8.52 7.61 -6.92
C LYS A 6 -8.47 7.31 -5.43
N PRO A 7 -9.06 8.18 -4.59
CA PRO A 7 -9.09 7.92 -3.14
C PRO A 7 -9.74 6.57 -2.84
N ILE A 8 -9.17 5.87 -1.86
CA ILE A 8 -9.69 4.59 -1.43
C ILE A 8 -10.74 4.80 -0.34
N ASP A 9 -11.50 3.75 -0.08
CA ASP A 9 -12.50 3.74 0.98
C ASP A 9 -11.87 3.98 2.36
N CYS A 10 -12.55 4.77 3.19
CA CYS A 10 -12.06 5.10 4.53
C CYS A 10 -11.84 3.88 5.40
N GLY A 11 -12.70 2.86 5.28
CA GLY A 11 -12.54 1.62 6.02
C GLY A 11 -11.26 0.89 5.66
N LEU A 12 -10.91 0.87 4.38
CA LEU A 12 -9.68 0.26 3.91
C LEU A 12 -8.46 1.05 4.38
N TYR A 13 -8.54 2.38 4.33
CA TYR A 13 -7.47 3.24 4.83
C TYR A 13 -7.21 2.96 6.31
N SER A 14 -8.27 2.83 7.11
CA SER A 14 -8.15 2.51 8.54
C SER A 14 -7.51 1.15 8.76
N GLU A 15 -7.78 0.17 7.91
CA GLU A 15 -7.13 -1.14 8.00
C GLU A 15 -5.62 -1.03 7.84
N TYR A 16 -5.16 -0.18 6.93
CA TYR A 16 -3.73 0.06 6.76
C TYR A 16 -3.14 0.73 7.99
N GLU A 17 -3.84 1.72 8.57
CA GLU A 17 -3.38 2.39 9.78
C GLU A 17 -3.23 1.42 10.94
N VAL A 18 -4.21 0.54 11.14
CA VAL A 18 -4.17 -0.48 12.18
C VAL A 18 -3.02 -1.45 11.97
N ALA A 19 -2.82 -1.89 10.73
CA ALA A 19 -1.73 -2.81 10.40
C ALA A 19 -0.37 -2.18 10.68
N ILE A 20 -0.21 -0.90 10.37
CA ILE A 20 1.03 -0.16 10.67
C ILE A 20 1.25 -0.12 12.18
N LEU A 21 0.22 0.24 12.93
CA LEU A 21 0.29 0.36 14.38
C LEU A 21 0.68 -0.96 15.04
N HIS A 22 0.14 -2.06 14.56
CA HIS A 22 0.37 -3.40 15.11
C HIS A 22 1.56 -4.10 14.46
N ARG A 23 2.19 -3.50 13.46
CA ARG A 23 3.29 -4.10 12.69
C ARG A 23 2.90 -5.44 12.10
N SER A 24 1.65 -5.54 11.68
CA SER A 24 1.10 -6.78 11.10
C SER A 24 1.60 -6.96 9.67
N ARG A 25 1.96 -8.18 9.32
CA ARG A 25 2.30 -8.50 7.95
C ARG A 25 1.02 -8.70 7.15
N LEU A 26 1.07 -8.26 5.90
CA LEU A 26 -0.07 -8.35 4.98
C LEU A 26 0.37 -9.05 3.70
N ARG A 27 -0.52 -9.86 3.16
CA ARG A 27 -0.36 -10.34 1.78
C ARG A 27 -1.02 -9.33 0.87
N LEU A 28 -0.23 -8.70 0.06
CA LEU A 28 -0.67 -7.59 -0.76
C LEU A 28 -0.48 -7.93 -2.23
N SER A 29 -1.48 -7.62 -3.05
CA SER A 29 -1.30 -7.62 -4.49
C SER A 29 -1.56 -6.23 -5.02
N TRP A 30 -0.69 -5.78 -5.92
CA TRP A 30 -0.80 -4.44 -6.49
C TRP A 30 -0.25 -4.43 -7.90
N ARG A 31 -0.64 -3.40 -8.64
CA ARG A 31 -0.17 -3.17 -10.00
C ARG A 31 0.80 -1.99 -9.98
N ASP A 32 1.98 -2.18 -10.54
CA ASP A 32 2.96 -1.10 -10.61
C ASP A 32 2.71 -0.20 -11.83
N SER A 33 3.57 0.82 -12.01
CA SER A 33 3.39 1.81 -13.08
C SER A 33 3.53 1.19 -14.48
N SER A 34 4.15 0.03 -14.61
CA SER A 34 4.22 -0.70 -15.87
C SER A 34 3.11 -1.74 -16.02
N GLU A 35 2.12 -1.68 -15.14
CA GLU A 35 0.96 -2.56 -15.09
C GLU A 35 1.29 -4.02 -14.79
N THR A 36 2.47 -4.27 -14.23
CA THR A 36 2.84 -5.59 -13.75
C THR A 36 2.23 -5.83 -12.37
N VAL A 37 1.59 -6.98 -12.19
CA VAL A 37 0.98 -7.35 -10.92
C VAL A 37 2.01 -8.02 -10.04
N HIS A 38 2.11 -7.55 -8.80
CA HIS A 38 2.97 -8.12 -7.76
C HIS A 38 2.10 -8.72 -6.66
N ILE A 39 2.54 -9.84 -6.09
CA ILE A 39 1.89 -10.46 -4.94
C ILE A 39 3.01 -10.79 -3.95
N GLU A 40 2.99 -10.15 -2.79
CA GLU A 40 4.04 -10.34 -1.78
C GLU A 40 3.46 -10.23 -0.38
N VAL A 41 4.13 -10.86 0.56
CA VAL A 41 3.92 -10.60 1.98
C VAL A 41 4.82 -9.45 2.38
N ILE A 42 4.23 -8.38 2.88
CA ILE A 42 4.94 -7.15 3.22
C ILE A 42 4.58 -6.73 4.64
N THR A 43 5.40 -5.84 5.21
CA THR A 43 5.11 -5.20 6.48
C THR A 43 4.85 -3.72 6.20
N PRO A 44 3.63 -3.22 6.44
CA PRO A 44 3.34 -1.80 6.26
C PRO A 44 4.07 -0.98 7.32
N ARG A 45 4.67 0.13 6.89
CA ARG A 45 5.48 0.97 7.76
C ARG A 45 4.87 2.33 8.00
N ASP A 46 4.26 2.93 6.98
CA ASP A 46 3.79 4.30 7.06
C ASP A 46 2.80 4.58 5.93
N LEU A 47 2.06 5.64 6.09
CA LEU A 47 1.22 6.20 5.04
C LEU A 47 1.74 7.59 4.71
N ARG A 48 1.90 7.89 3.44
CA ARG A 48 2.41 9.18 2.98
C ARG A 48 1.49 9.77 1.92
N THR A 49 1.40 11.09 1.95
CA THR A 49 0.66 11.84 0.95
C THR A 49 1.62 12.79 0.25
N ARG A 50 1.63 12.75 -1.08
CA ARG A 50 2.43 13.66 -1.90
C ARG A 50 1.61 14.08 -3.11
N GLN A 51 1.52 15.38 -3.33
CA GLN A 51 0.88 15.94 -4.53
C GLN A 51 -0.51 15.37 -4.79
N GLY A 52 -1.28 15.18 -3.72
CA GLY A 52 -2.64 14.64 -3.82
C GLY A 52 -2.72 13.14 -4.00
N GLU A 53 -1.61 12.42 -3.97
CA GLU A 53 -1.55 10.97 -4.05
C GLU A 53 -1.15 10.37 -2.72
N GLU A 54 -1.77 9.26 -2.37
CA GLU A 54 -1.49 8.58 -1.10
C GLU A 54 -0.77 7.27 -1.36
N PHE A 55 0.22 6.97 -0.50
CA PHE A 55 1.10 5.82 -0.67
C PHE A 55 1.20 5.04 0.64
N LEU A 56 1.28 3.72 0.50
CA LEU A 56 1.64 2.83 1.60
C LEU A 56 3.12 2.53 1.50
N VAL A 57 3.88 2.89 2.54
CA VAL A 57 5.29 2.53 2.62
C VAL A 57 5.38 1.15 3.25
N VAL A 58 6.02 0.23 2.56
CA VAL A 58 6.10 -1.17 2.99
C VAL A 58 7.54 -1.67 2.96
N SER A 59 7.81 -2.66 3.80
CA SER A 59 9.06 -3.43 3.75
C SER A 59 8.75 -4.83 3.24
N GLY A 60 9.51 -5.28 2.27
CA GLY A 60 9.43 -6.66 1.80
C GLY A 60 10.16 -7.62 2.73
N GLN A 61 10.09 -8.91 2.45
CA GLN A 61 10.78 -9.94 3.23
C GLN A 61 12.30 -9.81 3.14
N ASP A 62 12.80 -9.22 2.08
CA ASP A 62 14.23 -8.97 1.87
C ASP A 62 14.71 -7.67 2.55
N GLY A 63 13.83 -6.97 3.26
CA GLY A 63 14.15 -5.72 3.93
C GLY A 63 14.08 -4.47 3.06
N ARG A 64 13.78 -4.61 1.78
CA ARG A 64 13.64 -3.46 0.90
C ARG A 64 12.37 -2.68 1.22
N GLN A 65 12.47 -1.37 1.20
CA GLN A 65 11.32 -0.50 1.34
C GLN A 65 10.87 -0.02 -0.02
N GLN A 66 9.56 0.10 -0.18
CA GLN A 66 8.99 0.69 -1.37
C GLN A 66 7.69 1.41 -1.01
N GLU A 67 7.27 2.28 -1.90
CA GLU A 67 6.00 3.00 -1.77
C GLU A 67 5.04 2.47 -2.80
N ILE A 68 3.84 2.12 -2.35
CA ILE A 68 2.79 1.60 -3.23
C ILE A 68 1.62 2.56 -3.18
N ARG A 69 1.24 3.10 -4.33
CA ARG A 69 0.11 4.01 -4.40
C ARG A 69 -1.16 3.25 -4.03
N LEU A 70 -1.98 3.82 -3.15
CA LEU A 70 -3.09 3.08 -2.55
C LEU A 70 -4.12 2.61 -3.58
N ASP A 71 -4.38 3.43 -4.60
CA ASP A 71 -5.33 3.07 -5.64
C ASP A 71 -4.83 1.99 -6.60
N HIS A 72 -3.55 1.64 -6.51
CA HIS A 72 -2.96 0.54 -7.30
C HIS A 72 -3.04 -0.80 -6.57
N ILE A 73 -3.44 -0.81 -5.32
CA ILE A 73 -3.56 -2.04 -4.54
C ILE A 73 -4.84 -2.77 -4.96
N LEU A 74 -4.69 -4.03 -5.35
CA LEU A 74 -5.80 -4.86 -5.83
C LEU A 74 -6.45 -5.64 -4.70
N HIS A 75 -5.63 -6.26 -3.83
CA HIS A 75 -6.11 -7.05 -2.70
C HIS A 75 -5.17 -6.90 -1.52
N CYS A 76 -5.73 -7.00 -0.33
CA CYS A 76 -4.99 -6.96 0.93
C CYS A 76 -5.63 -7.95 1.88
N LYS A 77 -4.81 -8.85 2.42
CA LYS A 77 -5.27 -9.85 3.40
C LYS A 77 -4.23 -9.98 4.51
N PRO A 78 -4.64 -10.34 5.73
CA PRO A 78 -3.68 -10.70 6.77
C PRO A 78 -2.80 -11.86 6.30
N ALA A 79 -1.52 -11.74 6.58
CA ALA A 79 -0.56 -12.78 6.21
C ALA A 79 -0.46 -13.85 7.30
#